data_f71c55d4807968dfe385f98e6d59a24b
#
_entry.id   f71c55d4807968dfe385f98e6d59a24b
#
_cell.length_a   1.000
_cell.length_b   1.000
_cell.length_c   1.000
_cell.angle_alpha   90.00
_cell.angle_beta   90.00
_cell.angle_gamma   90.00
#
_symmetry.space_group_name_H-M   'P 1'
#
loop_
_entity.id
_entity.type
_entity.pdbx_description
1 polymer ?
#
loop_
_entity_poly.entity_id
_entity_poly.type
_entity_poly.pdbx_seq_one_letter_code
_entity_poly.pdbx_strand_id
1 'polypeptide(L)'
;MSDNNSTAFVISGAARTPVGVKCGTLSNFSPEDLAVAAANESIRRAGVDRDCIDATFGGNVYQFTAPGGQDIYFPRNVTLRCELPIDTPSLLVQRICGSGFQTVVSAMQQIAMPSSMDDTKVALCFGAETMSRAPRLSRAPRLSGADFWEFGGNGKLEDTILAGLNHDLFNTSMMVTADEYGHSVGVTRDMCDAFAEESHRRAR
;
A
#
# COMPACT_ATOMS: atom_id res chain seq x y z
N MET A 1 38.87 -3.39 17.43
CA MET A 1 38.19 -2.11 17.15
C MET A 1 37.23 -2.44 16.02
N SER A 2 35.94 -2.59 16.34
CA SER A 2 34.92 -2.82 15.34
C SER A 2 34.61 -1.46 14.68
N ASP A 3 35.05 -1.30 13.44
CA ASP A 3 34.59 -0.19 12.61
C ASP A 3 33.07 -0.28 12.51
N ASN A 4 32.40 0.58 13.28
CA ASN A 4 30.97 0.79 13.19
C ASN A 4 30.71 1.56 11.90
N ASN A 5 30.86 0.90 10.75
CA ASN A 5 30.50 1.44 9.44
C ASN A 5 28.97 1.37 9.34
N SER A 6 28.30 2.27 10.08
CA SER A 6 26.85 2.41 9.98
C SER A 6 26.52 2.98 8.60
N THR A 7 26.00 2.12 7.73
CA THR A 7 25.47 2.57 6.44
C THR A 7 24.30 3.53 6.72
N ALA A 8 24.44 4.78 6.33
CA ALA A 8 23.37 5.75 6.44
C ALA A 8 22.48 5.68 5.17
N PHE A 9 21.19 5.49 5.36
CA PHE A 9 20.19 5.57 4.29
C PHE A 9 19.59 6.96 4.27
N VAL A 10 19.39 7.51 3.08
CA VAL A 10 18.85 8.86 2.90
C VAL A 10 17.56 8.80 2.10
N ILE A 11 16.53 9.51 2.55
CA ILE A 11 15.32 9.77 1.77
C ILE A 11 15.51 11.11 1.06
N SER A 12 15.76 11.06 -0.25
CA SER A 12 16.05 12.25 -1.06
C SER A 12 14.81 13.00 -1.55
N GLY A 13 13.68 12.32 -1.66
CA GLY A 13 12.42 12.92 -2.09
C GLY A 13 11.22 12.19 -1.52
N ALA A 14 10.16 12.95 -1.24
CA ALA A 14 8.89 12.39 -0.80
C ALA A 14 7.71 13.22 -1.32
N ALA A 15 6.65 12.54 -1.70
CA ALA A 15 5.40 13.16 -2.11
C ALA A 15 4.20 12.28 -1.73
N ARG A 16 3.06 12.90 -1.59
CA ARG A 16 1.81 12.24 -1.25
C ARG A 16 0.65 12.92 -1.97
N THR A 17 -0.30 12.13 -2.45
CA THR A 17 -1.60 12.61 -2.87
C THR A 17 -2.44 13.03 -1.64
N PRO A 18 -3.48 13.86 -1.80
CA PRO A 18 -4.51 13.99 -0.78
C PRO A 18 -5.10 12.63 -0.40
N VAL A 19 -5.59 12.50 0.82
CA VAL A 19 -6.39 11.34 1.24
C VAL A 19 -7.84 11.58 0.83
N GLY A 20 -8.33 10.76 -0.09
CA GLY A 20 -9.72 10.82 -0.54
C GLY A 20 -10.68 10.10 0.42
N VAL A 21 -11.89 10.63 0.52
CA VAL A 21 -12.99 9.92 1.18
C VAL A 21 -13.44 8.77 0.29
N LYS A 22 -13.83 7.64 0.88
CA LYS A 22 -14.42 6.51 0.14
C LYS A 22 -15.61 7.01 -0.71
N CYS A 23 -15.62 6.62 -1.99
CA CYS A 23 -16.58 7.07 -2.99
C CYS A 23 -16.57 8.60 -3.25
N GLY A 24 -15.50 9.29 -2.86
CA GLY A 24 -15.32 10.73 -3.09
C GLY A 24 -14.60 11.04 -4.42
N THR A 25 -14.02 12.23 -4.50
CA THR A 25 -13.43 12.78 -5.74
C THR A 25 -12.30 11.93 -6.34
N LEU A 26 -11.58 11.15 -5.52
CA LEU A 26 -10.52 10.26 -5.99
C LEU A 26 -10.99 8.85 -6.34
N SER A 27 -12.28 8.54 -6.20
CA SER A 27 -12.82 7.18 -6.40
C SER A 27 -12.65 6.61 -7.81
N ASN A 28 -12.49 7.48 -8.81
CA ASN A 28 -12.32 7.10 -10.21
C ASN A 28 -10.86 6.75 -10.58
N PHE A 29 -9.91 7.06 -9.70
CA PHE A 29 -8.50 6.74 -9.93
C PHE A 29 -8.17 5.34 -9.44
N SER A 30 -7.39 4.61 -10.23
CA SER A 30 -6.82 3.32 -9.80
C SER A 30 -5.68 3.52 -8.79
N PRO A 31 -5.27 2.48 -8.05
CA PRO A 31 -4.09 2.57 -7.20
C PRO A 31 -2.85 3.01 -7.98
N GLU A 32 -2.69 2.51 -9.22
CA GLU A 32 -1.58 2.89 -10.09
C GLU A 32 -1.61 4.37 -10.46
N ASP A 33 -2.79 4.94 -10.77
CA ASP A 33 -2.91 6.37 -11.09
C ASP A 33 -2.42 7.23 -9.94
N LEU A 34 -2.85 6.89 -8.73
CA LEU A 34 -2.46 7.61 -7.51
C LEU A 34 -0.97 7.44 -7.21
N ALA A 35 -0.45 6.22 -7.36
CA ALA A 35 0.96 5.93 -7.12
C ALA A 35 1.85 6.64 -8.14
N VAL A 36 1.51 6.62 -9.43
CA VAL A 36 2.28 7.31 -10.49
C VAL A 36 2.34 8.81 -10.25
N ALA A 37 1.23 9.43 -9.84
CA ALA A 37 1.22 10.85 -9.53
C ALA A 37 2.18 11.20 -8.37
N ALA A 38 2.13 10.43 -7.28
CA ALA A 38 3.01 10.65 -6.13
C ALA A 38 4.47 10.29 -6.44
N ALA A 39 4.72 9.18 -7.14
CA ALA A 39 6.06 8.73 -7.51
C ALA A 39 6.78 9.74 -8.42
N ASN A 40 6.13 10.22 -9.47
CA ASN A 40 6.71 11.23 -10.36
C ASN A 40 7.06 12.52 -9.60
N GLU A 41 6.18 12.97 -8.71
CA GLU A 41 6.48 14.15 -7.90
C GLU A 41 7.62 13.89 -6.90
N SER A 42 7.72 12.69 -6.34
CA SER A 42 8.84 12.30 -5.47
C SER A 42 10.17 12.31 -6.21
N ILE A 43 10.22 11.71 -7.42
CA ILE A 43 11.41 11.71 -8.30
C ILE A 43 11.82 13.14 -8.62
N ARG A 44 10.87 13.98 -9.03
CA ARG A 44 11.12 15.40 -9.34
C ARG A 44 11.72 16.16 -8.15
N ARG A 45 11.20 15.93 -6.94
CA ARG A 45 11.72 16.56 -5.71
C ARG A 45 13.09 16.06 -5.32
N ALA A 46 13.36 14.79 -5.55
CA ALA A 46 14.66 14.18 -5.30
C ALA A 46 15.74 14.71 -6.25
N GLY A 47 15.36 15.21 -7.43
CA GLY A 47 16.31 15.62 -8.48
C GLY A 47 17.16 14.46 -9.00
N VAL A 48 16.61 13.24 -8.96
CA VAL A 48 17.29 12.03 -9.42
C VAL A 48 16.81 11.69 -10.84
N ASP A 49 17.74 11.34 -11.71
CA ASP A 49 17.41 10.83 -13.04
C ASP A 49 16.74 9.45 -12.94
N ARG A 50 15.76 9.21 -13.80
CA ARG A 50 15.03 7.93 -13.82
C ARG A 50 15.93 6.73 -14.04
N ASP A 51 16.94 6.89 -14.90
CA ASP A 51 17.92 5.85 -15.21
C ASP A 51 18.81 5.45 -14.02
N CYS A 52 18.81 6.25 -12.96
CA CYS A 52 19.55 5.97 -11.72
C CYS A 52 18.72 5.17 -10.70
N ILE A 53 17.46 4.85 -11.00
CA ILE A 53 16.60 4.10 -10.08
C ILE A 53 16.76 2.61 -10.36
N ASP A 54 17.47 1.93 -9.48
CA ASP A 54 17.89 0.53 -9.66
C ASP A 54 16.77 -0.48 -9.35
N ALA A 55 15.85 -0.14 -8.42
CA ALA A 55 14.76 -1.02 -8.00
C ALA A 55 13.53 -0.25 -7.53
N THR A 56 12.36 -0.90 -7.60
CA THR A 56 11.12 -0.33 -7.08
C THR A 56 10.42 -1.28 -6.11
N PHE A 57 9.82 -0.69 -5.07
CA PHE A 57 9.05 -1.40 -4.05
C PHE A 57 7.68 -0.76 -3.91
N GLY A 58 6.65 -1.50 -4.27
CA GLY A 58 5.27 -1.03 -4.19
C GLY A 58 4.45 -1.75 -3.12
N GLY A 59 3.71 -1.00 -2.32
CA GLY A 59 2.79 -1.52 -1.30
C GLY A 59 1.33 -1.36 -1.74
N ASN A 60 0.58 -2.47 -1.80
CA ASN A 60 -0.84 -2.47 -2.09
C ASN A 60 -1.49 -3.69 -1.41
N VAL A 61 -2.64 -3.51 -0.80
CA VAL A 61 -3.37 -4.57 -0.07
C VAL A 61 -4.54 -5.12 -0.87
N TYR A 62 -5.42 -4.25 -1.33
CA TYR A 62 -6.60 -4.64 -2.09
C TYR A 62 -6.30 -4.69 -3.58
N GLN A 63 -5.96 -5.86 -4.05
CA GLN A 63 -5.80 -6.15 -5.47
C GLN A 63 -7.16 -6.36 -6.13
N PHE A 64 -7.21 -6.36 -7.47
CA PHE A 64 -8.44 -6.46 -8.27
C PHE A 64 -9.38 -5.25 -8.13
N THR A 65 -8.84 -4.09 -7.79
CA THR A 65 -9.58 -2.82 -7.75
C THR A 65 -9.55 -2.11 -9.11
N ALA A 66 -8.55 -2.39 -9.93
CA ALA A 66 -8.47 -1.93 -11.31
C ALA A 66 -9.26 -2.86 -12.27
N PRO A 67 -9.78 -2.35 -13.38
CA PRO A 67 -10.43 -3.17 -14.40
C PRO A 67 -9.52 -4.31 -14.88
N GLY A 68 -10.06 -5.53 -14.94
CA GLY A 68 -9.30 -6.70 -15.38
C GLY A 68 -8.26 -7.21 -14.37
N GLY A 69 -8.25 -6.70 -13.13
CA GLY A 69 -7.35 -7.17 -12.10
C GLY A 69 -5.87 -6.84 -12.36
N GLN A 70 -5.59 -5.79 -13.12
CA GLN A 70 -4.22 -5.42 -13.51
C GLN A 70 -3.36 -4.98 -12.34
N ASP A 71 -3.96 -4.58 -11.24
CA ASP A 71 -3.29 -4.17 -10.02
C ASP A 71 -2.59 -5.32 -9.25
N ILE A 72 -2.73 -6.57 -9.69
CA ILE A 72 -1.82 -7.65 -9.26
C ILE A 72 -0.38 -7.38 -9.71
N TYR A 73 -0.18 -6.60 -10.76
CA TYR A 73 1.12 -6.13 -11.25
C TYR A 73 1.45 -4.72 -10.76
N PHE A 74 0.81 -4.26 -9.70
CA PHE A 74 0.85 -2.89 -9.21
C PHE A 74 2.23 -2.22 -9.26
N PRO A 75 3.31 -2.75 -8.64
CA PRO A 75 4.59 -2.07 -8.66
C PRO A 75 5.19 -2.02 -10.06
N ARG A 76 5.02 -3.08 -10.85
CA ARG A 76 5.54 -3.12 -12.21
C ARG A 76 4.85 -2.11 -13.11
N ASN A 77 3.53 -2.02 -13.02
CA ASN A 77 2.73 -1.05 -13.78
C ASN A 77 3.14 0.39 -13.43
N VAL A 78 3.33 0.69 -12.14
CA VAL A 78 3.78 2.02 -11.69
C VAL A 78 5.19 2.31 -12.21
N THR A 79 6.11 1.37 -12.11
CA THR A 79 7.50 1.50 -12.61
C THR A 79 7.53 1.90 -14.08
N LEU A 80 6.80 1.17 -14.92
CA LEU A 80 6.75 1.44 -16.36
C LEU A 80 6.02 2.75 -16.68
N ARG A 81 4.95 3.07 -15.96
CA ARG A 81 4.21 4.33 -16.15
C ARG A 81 4.95 5.55 -15.62
N CYS A 82 5.91 5.36 -14.73
CA CYS A 82 6.88 6.40 -14.35
C CYS A 82 8.06 6.50 -15.32
N GLU A 83 8.03 5.79 -16.43
CA GLU A 83 9.06 5.82 -17.48
C GLU A 83 10.46 5.43 -16.94
N LEU A 84 10.51 4.53 -15.95
CA LEU A 84 11.77 3.94 -15.50
C LEU A 84 12.26 2.90 -16.51
N PRO A 85 13.57 2.56 -16.51
CA PRO A 85 14.12 1.54 -17.40
C PRO A 85 13.34 0.23 -17.38
N ILE A 86 13.21 -0.41 -18.53
CA ILE A 86 12.42 -1.65 -18.67
C ILE A 86 12.97 -2.81 -17.83
N ASP A 87 14.23 -2.79 -17.52
CA ASP A 87 14.93 -3.78 -16.72
C ASP A 87 14.93 -3.48 -15.21
N THR A 88 14.43 -2.30 -14.79
CA THR A 88 14.27 -2.00 -13.35
C THR A 88 13.36 -3.01 -12.67
N PRO A 89 13.84 -3.81 -11.71
CA PRO A 89 13.04 -4.80 -11.00
C PRO A 89 12.00 -4.14 -10.09
N SER A 90 10.89 -4.83 -9.90
CA SER A 90 9.76 -4.33 -9.12
C SER A 90 9.26 -5.40 -8.15
N LEU A 91 9.13 -5.08 -6.87
CA LEU A 91 8.63 -5.98 -5.84
C LEU A 91 7.34 -5.45 -5.23
N LEU A 92 6.30 -6.29 -5.23
CA LEU A 92 5.09 -6.04 -4.45
C LEU A 92 5.30 -6.48 -3.01
N VAL A 93 5.06 -5.56 -2.08
CA VAL A 93 5.16 -5.81 -0.64
C VAL A 93 3.79 -5.66 0.00
N GLN A 94 3.38 -6.65 0.77
CA GLN A 94 2.15 -6.58 1.54
C GLN A 94 2.43 -6.90 3.02
N ARG A 95 2.11 -5.95 3.88
CA ARG A 95 2.11 -6.05 5.33
C ARG A 95 0.89 -5.34 5.89
N ILE A 96 -0.28 -5.58 5.27
CA ILE A 96 -1.53 -4.90 5.58
C ILE A 96 -1.31 -3.37 5.65
N CYS A 97 -1.82 -2.67 6.66
CA CYS A 97 -1.68 -1.21 6.83
C CYS A 97 -0.21 -0.73 6.91
N GLY A 98 0.72 -1.61 7.24
CA GLY A 98 2.16 -1.35 7.29
C GLY A 98 2.90 -1.50 5.95
N SER A 99 2.21 -1.82 4.85
CA SER A 99 2.85 -2.11 3.56
C SER A 99 3.74 -0.95 3.06
N GLY A 100 3.26 0.29 3.18
CA GLY A 100 4.03 1.46 2.77
C GLY A 100 5.36 1.60 3.54
N PHE A 101 5.36 1.39 4.84
CA PHE A 101 6.60 1.37 5.63
C PHE A 101 7.49 0.20 5.26
N GLN A 102 6.89 -0.97 5.00
CA GLN A 102 7.65 -2.16 4.63
C GLN A 102 8.36 -1.99 3.28
N THR A 103 7.84 -1.21 2.35
CA THR A 103 8.56 -0.93 1.09
C THR A 103 9.92 -0.27 1.36
N VAL A 104 9.95 0.71 2.28
CA VAL A 104 11.20 1.38 2.68
C VAL A 104 12.15 0.42 3.38
N VAL A 105 11.64 -0.40 4.31
CA VAL A 105 12.46 -1.40 5.00
C VAL A 105 13.05 -2.41 4.01
N SER A 106 12.25 -2.89 3.05
CA SER A 106 12.74 -3.82 2.02
C SER A 106 13.78 -3.19 1.10
N ALA A 107 13.60 -1.94 0.73
CA ALA A 107 14.61 -1.19 -0.03
C ALA A 107 15.92 -1.03 0.75
N MET A 108 15.84 -0.66 2.01
CA MET A 108 17.02 -0.55 2.89
C MET A 108 17.77 -1.88 3.01
N GLN A 109 17.02 -2.99 3.16
CA GLN A 109 17.59 -4.33 3.21
C GLN A 109 18.32 -4.69 1.92
N GLN A 110 17.73 -4.38 0.77
CA GLN A 110 18.35 -4.66 -0.52
C GLN A 110 19.60 -3.78 -0.74
N ILE A 111 19.54 -2.49 -0.47
CA ILE A 111 20.70 -1.58 -0.56
C ILE A 111 21.83 -1.98 0.39
N ALA A 112 21.50 -2.60 1.54
CA ALA A 112 22.50 -3.07 2.50
C ALA A 112 23.16 -4.40 2.10
N MET A 113 22.70 -5.07 1.05
CA MET A 113 23.30 -6.32 0.58
C MET A 113 24.71 -6.06 0.02
N PRO A 114 25.63 -7.04 0.14
CA PRO A 114 26.93 -6.94 -0.50
C PRO A 114 26.79 -6.77 -2.03
N SER A 115 27.59 -5.90 -2.66
CA SER A 115 27.54 -5.66 -4.11
C SER A 115 27.81 -6.91 -4.97
N SER A 116 28.35 -7.98 -4.36
CA SER A 116 28.47 -9.29 -5.01
C SER A 116 27.13 -10.03 -5.15
N MET A 117 26.12 -9.62 -4.41
CA MET A 117 24.78 -10.20 -4.43
C MET A 117 23.77 -9.27 -5.12
N ASP A 118 23.87 -7.97 -4.86
CA ASP A 118 22.99 -6.95 -5.41
C ASP A 118 23.70 -5.59 -5.38
N ASP A 119 23.60 -4.80 -6.45
CA ASP A 119 24.25 -3.49 -6.55
C ASP A 119 23.23 -2.33 -6.49
N THR A 120 22.05 -2.58 -5.98
CA THR A 120 21.02 -1.54 -5.77
C THR A 120 21.54 -0.44 -4.85
N LYS A 121 21.47 0.80 -5.32
CA LYS A 121 21.86 2.01 -4.57
C LYS A 121 20.72 3.00 -4.42
N VAL A 122 19.86 3.09 -5.42
CA VAL A 122 18.72 3.99 -5.47
C VAL A 122 17.45 3.19 -5.65
N ALA A 123 16.53 3.32 -4.71
CA ALA A 123 15.25 2.64 -4.76
C ALA A 123 14.07 3.63 -4.70
N LEU A 124 13.05 3.39 -5.51
CA LEU A 124 11.78 4.09 -5.43
C LEU A 124 10.78 3.26 -4.64
N CYS A 125 10.35 3.80 -3.50
CA CYS A 125 9.35 3.19 -2.62
C CYS A 125 8.03 3.93 -2.73
N PHE A 126 6.94 3.21 -2.93
CA PHE A 126 5.61 3.82 -3.02
C PHE A 126 4.53 2.87 -2.48
N GLY A 127 3.37 3.42 -2.21
CA GLY A 127 2.18 2.65 -1.87
C GLY A 127 0.93 3.43 -2.25
N ALA A 128 -0.10 2.72 -2.65
CA ALA A 128 -1.41 3.31 -2.91
C ALA A 128 -2.52 2.30 -2.69
N GLU A 129 -3.70 2.83 -2.36
CA GLU A 129 -4.89 2.03 -2.12
C GLU A 129 -6.13 2.78 -2.60
N THR A 130 -7.12 2.06 -3.12
CA THR A 130 -8.42 2.62 -3.46
C THR A 130 -9.55 1.81 -2.84
N MET A 131 -9.94 2.18 -1.62
CA MET A 131 -11.03 1.52 -0.89
C MET A 131 -12.38 1.60 -1.60
N SER A 132 -12.59 2.62 -2.43
CA SER A 132 -13.83 2.80 -3.19
C SER A 132 -14.07 1.71 -4.23
N ARG A 133 -13.02 1.02 -4.64
CA ARG A 133 -13.03 -0.02 -5.68
C ARG A 133 -12.70 -1.41 -5.14
N ALA A 134 -12.61 -1.57 -3.82
CA ALA A 134 -12.33 -2.86 -3.21
C ALA A 134 -13.38 -3.90 -3.64
N PRO A 135 -12.95 -5.10 -4.03
CA PRO A 135 -13.85 -6.11 -4.57
C PRO A 135 -14.78 -6.65 -3.47
N ARG A 136 -15.90 -7.23 -3.92
CA ARG A 136 -16.70 -8.11 -3.10
C ARG A 136 -16.43 -9.55 -3.54
N LEU A 137 -16.23 -10.43 -2.58
CA LEU A 137 -15.89 -11.82 -2.83
C LEU A 137 -17.10 -12.74 -2.61
N SER A 138 -17.27 -13.69 -3.50
CA SER A 138 -18.09 -14.86 -3.26
C SER A 138 -17.18 -16.02 -2.85
N ARG A 139 -17.46 -16.66 -1.72
CA ARG A 139 -16.73 -17.86 -1.26
C ARG A 139 -17.33 -19.15 -1.79
N ALA A 140 -18.02 -19.11 -2.92
CA ALA A 140 -18.47 -20.33 -3.56
C ALA A 140 -17.26 -21.24 -3.88
N PRO A 141 -17.29 -22.54 -3.55
CA PRO A 141 -16.21 -23.44 -3.92
C PRO A 141 -16.06 -23.45 -5.44
N ARG A 142 -14.81 -23.42 -5.91
CA ARG A 142 -14.52 -23.66 -7.33
C ARG A 142 -14.73 -25.15 -7.57
N LEU A 143 -15.90 -25.51 -8.08
CA LEU A 143 -16.19 -26.86 -8.50
C LEU A 143 -15.66 -27.06 -9.93
N SER A 144 -15.14 -28.25 -10.22
CA SER A 144 -14.70 -28.61 -11.55
C SER A 144 -15.91 -29.08 -12.39
N GLY A 145 -15.93 -28.77 -13.68
CA GLY A 145 -16.96 -29.24 -14.61
C GLY A 145 -18.13 -28.28 -14.84
N ALA A 146 -19.32 -28.80 -15.08
CA ALA A 146 -20.49 -28.00 -15.44
C ALA A 146 -20.94 -27.00 -14.38
N ASP A 147 -20.65 -27.27 -13.10
CA ASP A 147 -21.03 -26.42 -11.97
C ASP A 147 -20.28 -25.11 -11.92
N PHE A 148 -19.18 -24.97 -12.70
CA PHE A 148 -18.42 -23.72 -12.82
C PHE A 148 -19.28 -22.54 -13.33
N TRP A 149 -20.37 -22.81 -14.05
CA TRP A 149 -21.25 -21.84 -14.69
C TRP A 149 -22.58 -21.64 -13.99
N GLU A 150 -22.83 -22.28 -12.85
CA GLU A 150 -23.97 -21.91 -12.02
C GLU A 150 -23.77 -20.51 -11.41
N PHE A 151 -24.02 -19.52 -12.26
CA PHE A 151 -24.26 -18.16 -11.83
C PHE A 151 -25.54 -18.16 -10.98
N GLY A 152 -25.38 -17.99 -9.69
CA GLY A 152 -26.51 -17.85 -8.77
C GLY A 152 -26.52 -18.83 -7.62
N GLY A 153 -25.48 -19.63 -7.46
CA GLY A 153 -25.27 -20.27 -6.16
C GLY A 153 -25.36 -19.19 -5.09
N ASN A 154 -26.17 -19.40 -4.06
CA ASN A 154 -26.51 -18.47 -2.98
C ASN A 154 -25.30 -18.00 -2.13
N GLY A 155 -24.15 -17.78 -2.75
CA GLY A 155 -22.96 -17.26 -2.13
C GLY A 155 -23.20 -15.82 -1.71
N LYS A 156 -23.22 -15.57 -0.40
CA LYS A 156 -23.23 -14.21 0.12
C LYS A 156 -21.98 -13.49 -0.37
N LEU A 157 -22.15 -12.30 -0.95
CA LEU A 157 -21.03 -11.42 -1.29
C LEU A 157 -20.48 -10.83 0.00
N GLU A 158 -19.21 -11.08 0.27
CA GLU A 158 -18.49 -10.48 1.38
C GLU A 158 -17.83 -9.18 0.95
N ASP A 159 -17.95 -8.16 1.79
CA ASP A 159 -17.19 -6.92 1.64
C ASP A 159 -15.75 -7.15 2.13
N THR A 160 -14.80 -7.09 1.21
CA THR A 160 -13.38 -7.38 1.52
C THR A 160 -12.77 -6.38 2.49
N ILE A 161 -13.27 -5.14 2.53
CA ILE A 161 -12.81 -4.13 3.50
C ILE A 161 -13.23 -4.54 4.91
N LEU A 162 -14.51 -4.88 5.11
CA LEU A 162 -15.01 -5.31 6.41
C LEU A 162 -14.35 -6.62 6.85
N ALA A 163 -14.20 -7.57 5.95
CA ALA A 163 -13.49 -8.82 6.22
C ALA A 163 -12.03 -8.57 6.63
N GLY A 164 -11.33 -7.66 5.95
CA GLY A 164 -9.94 -7.32 6.28
C GLY A 164 -9.77 -6.55 7.60
N LEU A 165 -10.82 -5.91 8.10
CA LEU A 165 -10.81 -5.19 9.37
C LEU A 165 -11.19 -6.08 10.58
N ASN A 166 -11.69 -7.27 10.34
CA ASN A 166 -11.97 -8.26 11.38
C ASN A 166 -10.89 -9.34 11.37
N HIS A 167 -10.44 -9.73 12.54
CA HIS A 167 -9.45 -10.79 12.70
C HIS A 167 -10.13 -12.04 13.26
N ASP A 168 -10.38 -13.02 12.38
CA ASP A 168 -11.14 -14.23 12.73
C ASP A 168 -10.49 -15.04 13.85
N LEU A 169 -9.14 -15.10 13.88
CA LEU A 169 -8.41 -15.87 14.89
C LEU A 169 -8.66 -15.37 16.32
N PHE A 170 -8.83 -14.07 16.49
CA PHE A 170 -9.05 -13.44 17.79
C PHE A 170 -10.49 -12.94 17.97
N ASN A 171 -11.33 -13.14 16.97
CA ASN A 171 -12.71 -12.65 16.93
C ASN A 171 -12.83 -11.18 17.38
N THR A 172 -11.95 -10.33 16.84
CA THR A 172 -11.87 -8.91 17.17
C THR A 172 -11.76 -8.05 15.90
N SER A 173 -12.15 -6.80 16.01
CA SER A 173 -11.99 -5.83 14.92
C SER A 173 -10.84 -4.86 15.19
N MET A 174 -10.35 -4.22 14.15
CA MET A 174 -9.33 -3.16 14.29
C MET A 174 -9.81 -1.98 15.13
N MET A 175 -11.10 -1.72 15.17
CA MET A 175 -11.68 -0.69 16.03
C MET A 175 -11.53 -1.05 17.51
N VAL A 176 -11.87 -2.29 17.87
CA VAL A 176 -11.70 -2.80 19.25
C VAL A 176 -10.23 -2.79 19.65
N THR A 177 -9.34 -3.25 18.75
CA THR A 177 -7.89 -3.24 19.01
C THR A 177 -7.36 -1.83 19.25
N ALA A 178 -7.82 -0.85 18.48
CA ALA A 178 -7.42 0.55 18.66
C ALA A 178 -7.93 1.13 19.99
N ASP A 179 -9.16 0.79 20.37
CA ASP A 179 -9.76 1.25 21.62
C ASP A 179 -9.03 0.66 22.84
N GLU A 180 -8.80 -0.65 22.84
CA GLU A 180 -8.05 -1.34 23.91
C GLU A 180 -6.61 -0.80 24.03
N TYR A 181 -5.93 -0.60 22.91
CA TYR A 181 -4.58 -0.01 22.91
C TYR A 181 -4.60 1.43 23.42
N GLY A 182 -5.52 2.26 22.94
CA GLY A 182 -5.70 3.63 23.40
C GLY A 182 -5.90 3.70 24.91
N HIS A 183 -6.78 2.84 25.44
CA HIS A 183 -7.00 2.73 26.89
C HIS A 183 -5.72 2.33 27.65
N SER A 184 -4.96 1.36 27.11
CA SER A 184 -3.72 0.87 27.74
C SER A 184 -2.61 1.92 27.86
N VAL A 185 -2.61 2.92 26.97
CA VAL A 185 -1.64 4.03 26.96
C VAL A 185 -2.22 5.35 27.50
N GLY A 186 -3.40 5.31 28.10
CA GLY A 186 -4.01 6.44 28.79
C GLY A 186 -4.68 7.47 27.90
N VAL A 187 -5.10 7.11 26.68
CA VAL A 187 -5.91 7.98 25.82
C VAL A 187 -7.30 8.13 26.44
N THR A 188 -7.69 9.37 26.71
CA THR A 188 -8.99 9.70 27.30
C THR A 188 -10.01 10.09 26.22
N ARG A 189 -11.29 10.09 26.59
CA ARG A 189 -12.37 10.59 25.73
C ARG A 189 -12.14 12.03 25.32
N ASP A 190 -11.75 12.89 26.24
CA ASP A 190 -11.52 14.32 25.96
C ASP A 190 -10.39 14.51 24.94
N MET A 191 -9.33 13.70 25.00
CA MET A 191 -8.27 13.71 23.98
C MET A 191 -8.79 13.31 22.61
N CYS A 192 -9.64 12.30 22.53
CA CYS A 192 -10.26 11.88 21.26
C CYS A 192 -11.17 12.99 20.70
N ASP A 193 -11.98 13.61 21.51
CA ASP A 193 -12.89 14.67 21.09
C ASP A 193 -12.15 15.92 20.63
N ALA A 194 -11.09 16.33 21.33
CA ALA A 194 -10.24 17.46 20.93
C ALA A 194 -9.54 17.19 19.58
N PHE A 195 -9.05 15.96 19.37
CA PHE A 195 -8.46 15.57 18.10
C PHE A 195 -9.49 15.60 16.95
N ALA A 196 -10.68 15.07 17.20
CA ALA A 196 -11.75 15.03 16.22
C ALA A 196 -12.22 16.46 15.84
N GLU A 197 -12.37 17.35 16.82
CA GLU A 197 -12.72 18.76 16.59
C GLU A 197 -11.69 19.46 15.70
N GLU A 198 -10.39 19.31 16.02
CA GLU A 198 -9.30 19.88 15.22
C GLU A 198 -9.27 19.30 13.80
N SER A 199 -9.50 17.98 13.65
CA SER A 199 -9.59 17.33 12.34
C SER A 199 -10.72 17.92 11.48
N HIS A 200 -11.90 18.10 12.07
CA HIS A 200 -13.03 18.73 11.40
C HIS A 200 -12.77 20.21 11.06
N ARG A 201 -12.11 20.94 11.95
CA ARG A 201 -11.75 22.34 11.71
C ARG A 201 -10.81 22.48 10.51
N ARG A 202 -9.84 21.56 10.34
CA ARG A 202 -8.90 21.56 9.20
C ARG A 202 -9.54 21.16 7.89
N ALA A 203 -10.64 20.42 7.92
CA ALA A 203 -11.34 19.93 6.72
C ALA A 203 -12.31 20.96 6.13
N ARG A 204 -12.61 22.06 6.84
CA ARG A 204 -13.44 23.18 6.38
C ARG A 204 -12.62 24.18 5.58
#